data_8221ed5f1b83b077571ba05c42ac238f
#
_entry.id   8221ed5f1b83b077571ba05c42ac238f
#
_cell.length_a   1.000
_cell.length_b   1.000
_cell.length_c   1.000
_cell.angle_alpha   90.00
_cell.angle_beta   90.00
_cell.angle_gamma   90.00
#
_symmetry.space_group_name_H-M   'P 1'
#
loop_
_entity.id
_entity.type
_entity.pdbx_description
1 polymer ?
#
loop_
_entity_poly.entity_id
_entity_poly.type
_entity_poly.pdbx_seq_one_letter_code
_entity_poly.pdbx_strand_id
1 'polypeptide(L)'
;MSAQCEVTGKRAAGAPMSVFERWLSLWVALCIVAGVLLGQLLPAPFQALGRMEVAQVNIPVGLLIWVMIIPMLMKIDFGALHQVKSHWRGIGVTLFVNWAVKPFSMALLAWLFIRHWFAPYLPAEQLDSYVAGLILLAAAPCTAMVFVWSRLTGGDPYFTLSQVALNDTIMIFAFAPIVGLLLGLSAIVVPWDTLFISVVLYIVIPVILAQIWRKILLGRGQAAFDATMAQLGHASILALLATLVLLFAFQGEAIIRQPLIIALLAVPILIQVFFNSALAYWLNRKVGEKHSVACPSALIGASNFFELAVAAAIALFGFQSGAALATVVGVLIEVPVMLLVVKIVNRSKGWYEAGLSSR
;
A
#
# COMPACT_ATOMS: atom_id res chain seq x y z
N MET A 1 -18.41 -48.52 14.80
CA MET A 1 -17.40 -47.96 15.71
C MET A 1 -16.83 -46.71 15.02
N SER A 2 -17.36 -45.56 15.37
CA SER A 2 -17.05 -44.25 14.82
C SER A 2 -15.89 -43.65 15.60
N ALA A 3 -14.73 -43.50 14.94
CA ALA A 3 -13.63 -42.71 15.47
C ALA A 3 -13.90 -41.23 15.17
N GLN A 4 -14.44 -40.52 16.13
CA GLN A 4 -14.48 -39.09 16.16
C GLN A 4 -13.03 -38.57 16.30
N CYS A 5 -12.46 -38.02 15.24
CA CYS A 5 -11.30 -37.17 15.35
C CYS A 5 -11.75 -35.85 16.00
N GLU A 6 -11.55 -35.71 17.28
CA GLU A 6 -11.51 -34.45 17.98
C GLU A 6 -10.32 -33.65 17.46
N VAL A 7 -10.59 -32.76 16.51
CA VAL A 7 -9.66 -31.69 16.17
C VAL A 7 -9.76 -30.66 17.29
N THR A 8 -8.99 -30.91 18.35
CA THR A 8 -8.73 -29.91 19.38
C THR A 8 -8.20 -28.64 18.70
N GLY A 9 -9.04 -27.62 18.66
CA GLY A 9 -8.66 -26.28 18.19
C GLY A 9 -7.57 -25.67 19.07
N LYS A 10 -6.32 -26.06 18.83
CA LYS A 10 -5.19 -25.22 19.22
C LYS A 10 -5.34 -23.92 18.45
N ARG A 11 -5.77 -22.85 19.15
CA ARG A 11 -5.53 -21.48 18.73
C ARG A 11 -4.09 -21.46 18.22
N ALA A 12 -3.90 -21.22 16.93
CA ALA A 12 -2.59 -20.91 16.39
C ALA A 12 -2.12 -19.65 17.12
N ALA A 13 -1.31 -19.84 18.14
CA ALA A 13 -0.54 -18.74 18.71
C ALA A 13 0.23 -18.15 17.54
N GLY A 14 -0.07 -16.91 17.19
CA GLY A 14 0.53 -16.24 16.04
C GLY A 14 2.04 -16.43 16.10
N ALA A 15 2.65 -16.79 14.98
CA ALA A 15 4.10 -16.88 14.91
C ALA A 15 4.71 -15.62 15.52
N PRO A 16 5.76 -15.73 16.35
CA PRO A 16 6.35 -14.56 17.01
C PRO A 16 6.69 -13.51 15.95
N MET A 17 6.29 -12.27 16.20
CA MET A 17 6.58 -11.14 15.31
C MET A 17 8.08 -11.09 15.05
N SER A 18 8.48 -10.95 13.81
CA SER A 18 9.90 -10.75 13.47
C SER A 18 10.43 -9.46 14.14
N VAL A 19 11.73 -9.41 14.41
CA VAL A 19 12.38 -8.20 14.96
C VAL A 19 12.07 -6.99 14.08
N PHE A 20 12.01 -7.17 12.77
CA PHE A 20 11.64 -6.13 11.81
C PHE A 20 10.22 -5.60 12.05
N GLU A 21 9.21 -6.48 12.15
CA GLU A 21 7.81 -6.08 12.36
C GLU A 21 7.62 -5.37 13.71
N ARG A 22 8.34 -5.81 14.73
CA ARG A 22 8.30 -5.21 16.07
C ARG A 22 8.83 -3.78 16.11
N TRP A 23 9.86 -3.49 15.31
CA TRP A 23 10.55 -2.21 15.27
C TRP A 23 10.33 -1.45 13.95
N LEU A 24 9.26 -1.79 13.22
CA LEU A 24 8.98 -1.23 11.89
C LEU A 24 9.03 0.30 11.85
N SER A 25 8.40 0.98 12.82
CA SER A 25 8.42 2.44 12.89
C SER A 25 9.83 3.00 13.07
N LEU A 26 10.67 2.31 13.86
CA LEU A 26 12.06 2.71 14.05
C LEU A 26 12.87 2.54 12.75
N TRP A 27 12.69 1.42 12.04
CA TRP A 27 13.35 1.19 10.76
C TRP A 27 12.96 2.23 9.72
N VAL A 28 11.67 2.56 9.62
CA VAL A 28 11.18 3.61 8.71
C VAL A 28 11.75 4.97 9.11
N ALA A 29 11.74 5.33 10.39
CA ALA A 29 12.32 6.59 10.87
C ALA A 29 13.83 6.68 10.55
N LEU A 30 14.57 5.60 10.75
CA LEU A 30 16.00 5.54 10.40
C LEU A 30 16.23 5.70 8.90
N CYS A 31 15.39 5.07 8.05
CA CYS A 31 15.47 5.23 6.61
C CYS A 31 15.17 6.68 6.16
N ILE A 32 14.20 7.34 6.80
CA ILE A 32 13.90 8.75 6.54
C ILE A 32 15.12 9.61 6.84
N VAL A 33 15.67 9.49 8.06
CA VAL A 33 16.84 10.25 8.49
C VAL A 33 18.05 9.95 7.60
N ALA A 34 18.33 8.65 7.36
CA ALA A 34 19.44 8.24 6.50
C ALA A 34 19.27 8.73 5.07
N GLY A 35 18.08 8.61 4.49
CA GLY A 35 17.79 9.06 3.13
C GLY A 35 18.00 10.57 3.00
N VAL A 36 17.40 11.35 3.88
CA VAL A 36 17.54 12.82 3.88
C VAL A 36 18.98 13.24 4.04
N LEU A 37 19.73 12.66 5.01
CA LEU A 37 21.14 12.97 5.21
C LEU A 37 22.01 12.57 4.02
N LEU A 38 21.83 11.37 3.48
CA LEU A 38 22.57 10.91 2.32
C LEU A 38 22.29 11.76 1.08
N GLY A 39 21.03 12.13 0.86
CA GLY A 39 20.66 13.02 -0.26
C GLY A 39 21.30 14.39 -0.17
N GLN A 40 21.54 14.91 1.05
CA GLN A 40 22.23 16.20 1.24
C GLN A 40 23.75 16.07 1.19
N LEU A 41 24.32 15.04 1.80
CA LEU A 41 25.77 14.87 1.87
C LEU A 41 26.36 14.37 0.54
N LEU A 42 25.58 13.58 -0.20
CA LEU A 42 26.00 12.92 -1.43
C LEU A 42 25.00 13.16 -2.57
N PRO A 43 24.71 14.41 -2.95
CA PRO A 43 23.69 14.70 -3.97
C PRO A 43 24.03 14.10 -5.35
N ALA A 44 25.31 14.07 -5.74
CA ALA A 44 25.72 13.62 -7.06
C ALA A 44 25.39 12.15 -7.37
N PRO A 45 25.67 11.15 -6.49
CA PRO A 45 25.23 9.78 -6.70
C PRO A 45 23.71 9.64 -6.83
N PHE A 46 22.93 10.32 -5.99
CA PHE A 46 21.46 10.24 -6.05
C PHE A 46 20.90 10.92 -7.30
N GLN A 47 21.46 12.04 -7.74
CA GLN A 47 21.10 12.65 -9.01
C GLN A 47 21.44 11.73 -10.20
N ALA A 48 22.59 11.04 -10.16
CA ALA A 48 22.94 10.05 -11.18
C ALA A 48 21.94 8.90 -11.21
N LEU A 49 21.56 8.34 -10.05
CA LEU A 49 20.52 7.31 -9.93
C LEU A 49 19.15 7.81 -10.41
N GLY A 50 18.81 9.07 -10.11
CA GLY A 50 17.60 9.71 -10.58
C GLY A 50 17.51 9.85 -12.11
N ARG A 51 18.66 10.02 -12.79
CA ARG A 51 18.75 10.13 -14.26
C ARG A 51 18.77 8.80 -14.99
N MET A 52 18.86 7.66 -14.27
CA MET A 52 18.85 6.32 -14.87
C MET A 52 17.42 5.91 -15.24
N GLU A 53 16.88 6.55 -16.27
CA GLU A 53 15.52 6.35 -16.74
C GLU A 53 15.51 5.74 -18.16
N VAL A 54 14.60 4.78 -18.36
CA VAL A 54 14.24 4.23 -19.66
C VAL A 54 12.73 4.34 -19.83
N ALA A 55 12.28 4.98 -20.90
CA ALA A 55 10.85 5.23 -21.14
C ALA A 55 10.14 5.91 -19.95
N GLN A 56 10.79 6.90 -19.33
CA GLN A 56 10.32 7.63 -18.14
C GLN A 56 10.21 6.79 -16.86
N VAL A 57 10.74 5.59 -16.85
CA VAL A 57 10.76 4.71 -15.68
C VAL A 57 12.17 4.69 -15.10
N ASN A 58 12.30 5.04 -13.82
CA ASN A 58 13.58 4.96 -13.12
C ASN A 58 13.95 3.49 -12.85
N ILE A 59 15.03 3.02 -13.46
CA ILE A 59 15.46 1.62 -13.40
C ILE A 59 15.81 1.19 -11.96
N PRO A 60 16.64 1.92 -11.18
CA PRO A 60 16.94 1.56 -9.80
C PRO A 60 15.70 1.39 -8.92
N VAL A 61 14.76 2.34 -8.98
CA VAL A 61 13.51 2.27 -8.23
C VAL A 61 12.67 1.09 -8.69
N GLY A 62 12.52 0.89 -10.00
CA GLY A 62 11.78 -0.22 -10.58
C GLY A 62 12.32 -1.57 -10.15
N LEU A 63 13.65 -1.75 -10.16
CA LEU A 63 14.29 -3.00 -9.73
C LEU A 63 14.04 -3.29 -8.24
N LEU A 64 14.18 -2.29 -7.37
CA LEU A 64 13.89 -2.44 -5.95
C LEU A 64 12.43 -2.81 -5.71
N ILE A 65 11.50 -2.17 -6.42
CA ILE A 65 10.07 -2.50 -6.37
C ILE A 65 9.84 -3.96 -6.80
N TRP A 66 10.48 -4.43 -7.87
CA TRP A 66 10.34 -5.83 -8.32
C TRP A 66 10.87 -6.82 -7.27
N VAL A 67 12.03 -6.57 -6.69
CA VAL A 67 12.60 -7.42 -5.62
C VAL A 67 11.67 -7.47 -4.41
N MET A 68 10.94 -6.41 -4.13
CA MET A 68 10.01 -6.33 -3.02
C MET A 68 8.67 -7.03 -3.35
N ILE A 69 8.10 -6.78 -4.52
CA ILE A 69 6.74 -7.22 -4.87
C ILE A 69 6.71 -8.68 -5.32
N ILE A 70 7.68 -9.16 -6.11
CA ILE A 70 7.69 -10.52 -6.66
C ILE A 70 7.53 -11.58 -5.55
N PRO A 71 8.29 -11.57 -4.44
CA PRO A 71 8.12 -12.56 -3.37
C PRO A 71 6.71 -12.55 -2.74
N MET A 72 6.08 -11.40 -2.71
CA MET A 72 4.71 -11.28 -2.20
C MET A 72 3.70 -11.88 -3.15
N LEU A 73 3.82 -11.56 -4.44
CA LEU A 73 2.96 -12.10 -5.49
C LEU A 73 3.11 -13.62 -5.64
N MET A 74 4.29 -14.17 -5.34
CA MET A 74 4.51 -15.62 -5.29
C MET A 74 3.73 -16.34 -4.18
N LYS A 75 3.39 -15.66 -3.09
CA LYS A 75 2.54 -16.22 -2.01
C LYS A 75 1.08 -16.35 -2.42
N ILE A 76 0.64 -15.62 -3.44
CA ILE A 76 -0.74 -15.60 -3.87
C ILE A 76 -1.06 -16.87 -4.66
N ASP A 77 -2.06 -17.60 -4.18
CA ASP A 77 -2.66 -18.71 -4.91
C ASP A 77 -3.96 -18.26 -5.56
N PHE A 78 -3.87 -17.87 -6.83
CA PHE A 78 -5.07 -17.48 -7.58
C PHE A 78 -6.05 -18.66 -7.78
N GLY A 79 -5.58 -19.92 -7.69
CA GLY A 79 -6.44 -21.09 -7.72
C GLY A 79 -7.27 -21.28 -6.44
N ALA A 80 -6.77 -20.79 -5.30
CA ALA A 80 -7.47 -20.88 -4.01
C ALA A 80 -8.58 -19.84 -3.83
N LEU A 81 -8.77 -18.92 -4.79
CA LEU A 81 -9.87 -17.94 -4.76
C LEU A 81 -11.27 -18.60 -4.68
N HIS A 82 -11.40 -19.88 -4.98
CA HIS A 82 -12.64 -20.63 -4.73
C HIS A 82 -13.07 -20.72 -3.26
N GLN A 83 -12.13 -20.53 -2.31
CA GLN A 83 -12.41 -20.53 -0.86
C GLN A 83 -12.98 -19.20 -0.36
N VAL A 84 -13.07 -18.19 -1.21
CA VAL A 84 -13.60 -16.83 -0.98
C VAL A 84 -15.07 -16.83 -0.50
N LYS A 85 -15.81 -17.92 -0.71
CA LYS A 85 -17.26 -17.99 -0.43
C LYS A 85 -17.63 -17.79 1.05
N SER A 86 -16.71 -18.06 2.00
CA SER A 86 -17.03 -17.97 3.44
C SER A 86 -17.18 -16.54 3.96
N HIS A 87 -16.50 -15.54 3.35
CA HIS A 87 -16.48 -14.15 3.80
C HIS A 87 -16.82 -13.16 2.67
N TRP A 88 -17.72 -13.56 1.76
CA TRP A 88 -18.05 -12.76 0.58
C TRP A 88 -18.54 -11.33 0.92
N ARG A 89 -19.23 -11.15 2.08
CA ARG A 89 -19.68 -9.84 2.54
C ARG A 89 -18.52 -8.94 2.92
N GLY A 90 -17.58 -9.45 3.71
CA GLY A 90 -16.35 -8.73 4.09
C GLY A 90 -15.48 -8.41 2.88
N ILE A 91 -15.40 -9.34 1.92
CA ILE A 91 -14.71 -9.12 0.65
C ILE A 91 -15.37 -7.99 -0.13
N GLY A 92 -16.69 -8.03 -0.28
CA GLY A 92 -17.44 -6.97 -0.96
C GLY A 92 -17.26 -5.60 -0.32
N VAL A 93 -17.31 -5.52 1.01
CA VAL A 93 -17.05 -4.28 1.76
C VAL A 93 -15.65 -3.74 1.48
N THR A 94 -14.63 -4.60 1.55
CA THR A 94 -13.24 -4.17 1.33
C THR A 94 -13.02 -3.67 -0.10
N LEU A 95 -13.52 -4.41 -1.08
CA LEU A 95 -13.43 -4.01 -2.48
C LEU A 95 -14.19 -2.70 -2.77
N PHE A 96 -15.38 -2.56 -2.20
CA PHE A 96 -16.17 -1.32 -2.31
C PHE A 96 -15.40 -0.13 -1.75
N VAL A 97 -14.85 -0.24 -0.54
CA VAL A 97 -14.06 0.84 0.06
C VAL A 97 -12.81 1.15 -0.77
N ASN A 98 -12.08 0.14 -1.21
CA ASN A 98 -10.82 0.34 -1.95
C ASN A 98 -11.02 0.94 -3.34
N TRP A 99 -12.07 0.55 -4.07
CA TRP A 99 -12.21 0.87 -5.49
C TRP A 99 -13.31 1.89 -5.79
N ALA A 100 -14.34 1.98 -4.95
CA ALA A 100 -15.44 2.93 -5.14
C ALA A 100 -15.41 4.12 -4.16
N VAL A 101 -14.75 4.00 -3.00
CA VAL A 101 -14.73 5.09 -2.02
C VAL A 101 -13.36 5.77 -1.96
N LYS A 102 -12.29 4.99 -1.77
CA LYS A 102 -10.96 5.52 -1.46
C LYS A 102 -10.40 6.47 -2.53
N PRO A 103 -10.34 6.12 -3.83
CA PRO A 103 -9.81 7.02 -4.85
C PRO A 103 -10.62 8.30 -4.99
N PHE A 104 -11.95 8.18 -4.96
CA PHE A 104 -12.87 9.32 -5.14
C PHE A 104 -12.88 10.24 -3.92
N SER A 105 -12.85 9.68 -2.71
CA SER A 105 -12.72 10.47 -1.48
C SER A 105 -11.42 11.26 -1.44
N MET A 106 -10.29 10.67 -1.88
CA MET A 106 -9.03 11.40 -1.95
C MET A 106 -9.05 12.50 -3.00
N ALA A 107 -9.63 12.25 -4.18
CA ALA A 107 -9.78 13.28 -5.21
C ALA A 107 -10.60 14.47 -4.68
N LEU A 108 -11.70 14.20 -3.95
CA LEU A 108 -12.50 15.22 -3.28
C LEU A 108 -11.71 15.98 -2.21
N LEU A 109 -10.98 15.26 -1.35
CA LEU A 109 -10.12 15.87 -0.32
C LEU A 109 -9.00 16.70 -0.94
N ALA A 110 -8.35 16.20 -1.99
CA ALA A 110 -7.32 16.92 -2.71
C ALA A 110 -7.88 18.21 -3.35
N TRP A 111 -9.04 18.12 -3.98
CA TRP A 111 -9.71 19.30 -4.53
C TRP A 111 -10.06 20.31 -3.43
N LEU A 112 -10.67 19.88 -2.33
CA LEU A 112 -11.09 20.76 -1.25
C LEU A 112 -9.91 21.40 -0.51
N PHE A 113 -8.92 20.59 -0.11
CA PHE A 113 -7.81 21.08 0.69
C PHE A 113 -6.75 21.77 -0.16
N ILE A 114 -6.29 21.15 -1.25
CA ILE A 114 -5.16 21.67 -2.03
C ILE A 114 -5.57 22.86 -2.90
N ARG A 115 -6.70 22.75 -3.62
CA ARG A 115 -7.12 23.81 -4.55
C ARG A 115 -7.92 24.96 -3.92
N HIS A 116 -8.51 24.76 -2.71
CA HIS A 116 -9.32 25.78 -2.08
C HIS A 116 -8.72 26.26 -0.75
N TRP A 117 -8.63 25.40 0.26
CA TRP A 117 -8.26 25.87 1.60
C TRP A 117 -6.77 26.18 1.74
N PHE A 118 -5.91 25.39 1.13
CA PHE A 118 -4.46 25.54 1.25
C PHE A 118 -3.80 26.23 0.05
N ALA A 119 -4.57 26.51 -1.01
CA ALA A 119 -4.03 27.18 -2.21
C ALA A 119 -3.22 28.46 -1.91
N PRO A 120 -3.61 29.34 -0.95
CA PRO A 120 -2.83 30.54 -0.63
C PRO A 120 -1.46 30.26 0.00
N TYR A 121 -1.26 29.04 0.53
CA TYR A 121 -0.02 28.63 1.24
C TYR A 121 0.87 27.71 0.39
N LEU A 122 0.41 27.33 -0.79
CA LEU A 122 1.09 26.39 -1.66
C LEU A 122 1.55 27.11 -2.94
N PRO A 123 2.68 26.72 -3.56
CA PRO A 123 3.09 27.22 -4.87
C PRO A 123 2.02 26.95 -5.93
N ALA A 124 1.52 28.00 -6.56
CA ALA A 124 0.40 27.92 -7.51
C ALA A 124 0.69 26.96 -8.68
N GLU A 125 1.93 26.95 -9.17
CA GLU A 125 2.39 26.08 -10.26
C GLU A 125 2.47 24.60 -9.88
N GLN A 126 2.44 24.26 -8.58
CA GLN A 126 2.52 22.87 -8.09
C GLN A 126 1.17 22.30 -7.62
N LEU A 127 0.11 23.10 -7.56
CA LEU A 127 -1.19 22.66 -7.03
C LEU A 127 -1.71 21.41 -7.76
N ASP A 128 -1.67 21.41 -9.09
CA ASP A 128 -2.12 20.28 -9.90
C ASP A 128 -1.25 19.04 -9.68
N SER A 129 0.05 19.25 -9.51
CA SER A 129 1.02 18.20 -9.23
C SER A 129 0.75 17.55 -7.85
N TYR A 130 0.47 18.35 -6.81
CA TYR A 130 0.08 17.81 -5.50
C TYR A 130 -1.22 17.02 -5.54
N VAL A 131 -2.24 17.54 -6.24
CA VAL A 131 -3.52 16.83 -6.45
C VAL A 131 -3.29 15.51 -7.15
N ALA A 132 -2.47 15.50 -8.22
CA ALA A 132 -2.13 14.27 -8.94
C ALA A 132 -1.44 13.24 -8.04
N GLY A 133 -0.48 13.65 -7.23
CA GLY A 133 0.21 12.76 -6.29
C GLY A 133 -0.73 12.13 -5.26
N LEU A 134 -1.66 12.90 -4.70
CA LEU A 134 -2.67 12.40 -3.76
C LEU A 134 -3.62 11.40 -4.43
N ILE A 135 -4.05 11.66 -5.67
CA ILE A 135 -4.88 10.74 -6.46
C ILE A 135 -4.12 9.43 -6.72
N LEU A 136 -2.86 9.51 -7.19
CA LEU A 136 -2.03 8.34 -7.41
C LEU A 136 -1.85 7.50 -6.14
N LEU A 137 -1.61 8.16 -5.00
CA LEU A 137 -1.44 7.49 -3.71
C LEU A 137 -2.66 6.67 -3.32
N ALA A 138 -3.86 7.20 -3.52
CA ALA A 138 -5.10 6.56 -3.11
C ALA A 138 -5.69 5.59 -4.14
N ALA A 139 -5.22 5.63 -5.39
CA ALA A 139 -5.76 4.81 -6.47
C ALA A 139 -5.39 3.32 -6.36
N ALA A 140 -4.37 2.98 -5.60
CA ALA A 140 -3.96 1.60 -5.40
C ALA A 140 -3.98 1.21 -3.92
N PRO A 141 -4.65 0.10 -3.54
CA PRO A 141 -4.58 -0.45 -2.19
C PRO A 141 -3.23 -1.13 -1.96
N CYS A 142 -2.68 -0.99 -0.75
CA CYS A 142 -1.46 -1.69 -0.38
C CYS A 142 -1.67 -3.20 -0.30
N THR A 143 -0.71 -3.95 -0.80
CA THR A 143 -0.66 -5.41 -0.71
C THR A 143 0.56 -5.90 0.07
N ALA A 144 1.58 -5.04 0.21
CA ALA A 144 2.85 -5.35 0.86
C ALA A 144 2.72 -5.53 2.37
N MET A 145 2.21 -4.52 3.05
CA MET A 145 2.17 -4.45 4.51
C MET A 145 0.92 -5.07 5.13
N VAL A 146 -0.04 -5.45 4.31
CA VAL A 146 -1.36 -5.96 4.75
C VAL A 146 -1.24 -7.19 5.66
N PHE A 147 -0.32 -8.10 5.37
CA PHE A 147 -0.08 -9.27 6.21
C PHE A 147 0.46 -8.92 7.59
N VAL A 148 1.28 -7.88 7.69
CA VAL A 148 1.78 -7.37 8.98
C VAL A 148 0.63 -6.78 9.77
N TRP A 149 -0.15 -5.91 9.16
CA TRP A 149 -1.31 -5.28 9.80
C TRP A 149 -2.35 -6.31 10.25
N SER A 150 -2.66 -7.29 9.40
CA SER A 150 -3.58 -8.38 9.71
C SER A 150 -3.11 -9.20 10.94
N ARG A 151 -1.83 -9.56 11.00
CA ARG A 151 -1.27 -10.27 12.16
C ARG A 151 -1.35 -9.45 13.44
N LEU A 152 -1.05 -8.16 13.39
CA LEU A 152 -1.11 -7.26 14.55
C LEU A 152 -2.53 -7.10 15.12
N THR A 153 -3.55 -7.37 14.32
CA THR A 153 -4.96 -7.27 14.74
C THR A 153 -5.63 -8.63 14.95
N GLY A 154 -4.89 -9.73 14.85
CA GLY A 154 -5.47 -11.08 14.92
C GLY A 154 -6.46 -11.33 13.78
N GLY A 155 -6.18 -10.76 12.62
CA GLY A 155 -6.97 -10.92 11.40
C GLY A 155 -6.92 -12.34 10.83
N ASP A 156 -7.96 -12.70 10.08
CA ASP A 156 -8.04 -13.97 9.40
C ASP A 156 -7.03 -14.02 8.23
N PRO A 157 -6.07 -14.97 8.23
CA PRO A 157 -5.04 -15.06 7.21
C PRO A 157 -5.59 -15.39 5.82
N TYR A 158 -6.64 -16.23 5.75
CA TYR A 158 -7.25 -16.63 4.47
C TYR A 158 -8.02 -15.48 3.85
N PHE A 159 -8.77 -14.73 4.68
CA PHE A 159 -9.41 -13.50 4.24
C PHE A 159 -8.38 -12.49 3.71
N THR A 160 -7.31 -12.28 4.47
CA THR A 160 -6.23 -11.35 4.10
C THR A 160 -5.59 -11.73 2.77
N LEU A 161 -5.25 -13.03 2.60
CA LEU A 161 -4.67 -13.55 1.36
C LEU A 161 -5.62 -13.37 0.16
N SER A 162 -6.91 -13.66 0.38
CA SER A 162 -7.94 -13.47 -0.66
C SER A 162 -8.07 -12.01 -1.07
N GLN A 163 -8.01 -11.08 -0.11
CA GLN A 163 -8.07 -9.66 -0.38
C GLN A 163 -6.87 -9.16 -1.18
N VAL A 164 -5.66 -9.61 -0.83
CA VAL A 164 -4.44 -9.28 -1.59
C VAL A 164 -4.58 -9.76 -3.03
N ALA A 165 -4.95 -11.04 -3.24
CA ALA A 165 -5.11 -11.61 -4.57
C ALA A 165 -6.16 -10.87 -5.43
N LEU A 166 -7.31 -10.54 -4.83
CA LEU A 166 -8.38 -9.82 -5.53
C LEU A 166 -7.99 -8.39 -5.85
N ASN A 167 -7.40 -7.66 -4.89
CA ASN A 167 -6.99 -6.29 -5.12
C ASN A 167 -5.88 -6.18 -6.17
N ASP A 168 -4.88 -7.09 -6.15
CA ASP A 168 -3.83 -7.13 -7.18
C ASP A 168 -4.41 -7.44 -8.56
N THR A 169 -5.36 -8.38 -8.64
CA THR A 169 -6.04 -8.70 -9.90
C THR A 169 -6.82 -7.50 -10.44
N ILE A 170 -7.61 -6.84 -9.59
CA ILE A 170 -8.39 -5.66 -10.00
C ILE A 170 -7.46 -4.50 -10.38
N MET A 171 -6.36 -4.33 -9.65
CA MET A 171 -5.40 -3.25 -9.89
C MET A 171 -4.81 -3.27 -11.31
N ILE A 172 -4.57 -4.46 -11.88
CA ILE A 172 -4.10 -4.61 -13.26
C ILE A 172 -5.00 -3.89 -14.26
N PHE A 173 -6.31 -3.94 -14.03
CA PHE A 173 -7.31 -3.39 -14.96
C PHE A 173 -7.86 -2.03 -14.52
N ALA A 174 -7.92 -1.77 -13.22
CA ALA A 174 -8.63 -0.61 -12.67
C ALA A 174 -7.73 0.59 -12.37
N PHE A 175 -6.43 0.38 -12.10
CA PHE A 175 -5.55 1.48 -11.69
C PHE A 175 -5.47 2.59 -12.74
N ALA A 176 -5.09 2.26 -13.98
CA ALA A 176 -4.95 3.27 -15.03
C ALA A 176 -6.26 3.98 -15.38
N PRO A 177 -7.40 3.27 -15.58
CA PRO A 177 -8.68 3.95 -15.81
C PRO A 177 -9.12 4.85 -14.67
N ILE A 178 -8.96 4.43 -13.40
CA ILE A 178 -9.34 5.25 -12.24
C ILE A 178 -8.45 6.49 -12.15
N VAL A 179 -7.13 6.32 -12.25
CA VAL A 179 -6.19 7.46 -12.23
C VAL A 179 -6.50 8.42 -13.37
N GLY A 180 -6.63 7.91 -14.60
CA GLY A 180 -6.94 8.72 -15.76
C GLY A 180 -8.26 9.48 -15.63
N LEU A 181 -9.31 8.82 -15.13
CA LEU A 181 -10.59 9.47 -14.84
C LEU A 181 -10.46 10.58 -13.82
N LEU A 182 -9.81 10.33 -12.68
CA LEU A 182 -9.72 11.29 -11.57
C LEU A 182 -8.81 12.48 -11.92
N LEU A 183 -7.69 12.23 -12.62
CA LEU A 183 -6.85 13.32 -13.14
C LEU A 183 -7.61 14.15 -14.16
N GLY A 184 -8.35 13.53 -15.09
CA GLY A 184 -9.20 14.22 -16.06
C GLY A 184 -10.29 15.05 -15.41
N LEU A 185 -10.99 14.53 -14.42
CA LEU A 185 -11.98 15.28 -13.62
C LEU A 185 -11.35 16.45 -12.85
N SER A 186 -10.07 16.32 -12.50
CA SER A 186 -9.28 17.38 -11.86
C SER A 186 -8.66 18.37 -12.86
N ALA A 187 -9.01 18.27 -14.15
CA ALA A 187 -8.47 19.06 -15.25
C ALA A 187 -6.93 18.95 -15.41
N ILE A 188 -6.38 17.80 -15.04
CA ILE A 188 -4.95 17.49 -15.16
C ILE A 188 -4.73 16.68 -16.44
N VAL A 189 -3.76 17.04 -17.25
CA VAL A 189 -3.42 16.30 -18.46
C VAL A 189 -2.94 14.90 -18.11
N VAL A 190 -3.54 13.90 -18.73
CA VAL A 190 -3.23 12.48 -18.47
C VAL A 190 -2.26 11.98 -19.55
N PRO A 191 -1.00 11.67 -19.22
CA PRO A 191 -0.09 10.99 -20.14
C PRO A 191 -0.40 9.48 -20.17
N TRP A 192 -1.41 9.11 -20.96
CA TRP A 192 -1.93 7.74 -21.01
C TRP A 192 -0.86 6.70 -21.33
N ASP A 193 0.05 6.99 -22.27
CA ASP A 193 1.11 6.07 -22.67
C ASP A 193 2.02 5.74 -21.48
N THR A 194 2.46 6.75 -20.74
CA THR A 194 3.30 6.56 -19.54
C THR A 194 2.54 5.86 -18.43
N LEU A 195 1.26 6.17 -18.25
CA LEU A 195 0.42 5.52 -17.25
C LEU A 195 0.26 4.02 -17.54
N PHE A 196 -0.03 3.63 -18.80
CA PHE A 196 -0.10 2.23 -19.20
C PHE A 196 1.24 1.51 -19.10
N ILE A 197 2.33 2.14 -19.52
CA ILE A 197 3.69 1.58 -19.36
C ILE A 197 4.00 1.34 -17.87
N SER A 198 3.65 2.27 -16.99
CA SER A 198 3.83 2.11 -15.54
C SER A 198 3.06 0.90 -15.00
N VAL A 199 1.80 0.70 -15.40
CA VAL A 199 1.01 -0.47 -15.01
C VAL A 199 1.66 -1.77 -15.50
N VAL A 200 2.08 -1.81 -16.75
CA VAL A 200 2.74 -3.00 -17.33
C VAL A 200 4.02 -3.32 -16.57
N LEU A 201 4.88 -2.32 -16.33
CA LEU A 201 6.19 -2.53 -15.71
C LEU A 201 6.09 -2.81 -14.20
N TYR A 202 5.22 -2.12 -13.49
CA TYR A 202 5.18 -2.24 -12.03
C TYR A 202 4.15 -3.23 -11.50
N ILE A 203 3.19 -3.68 -12.33
CA ILE A 203 2.15 -4.62 -11.92
C ILE A 203 2.17 -5.88 -12.80
N VAL A 204 1.94 -5.75 -14.10
CA VAL A 204 1.68 -6.91 -15.00
C VAL A 204 2.89 -7.83 -15.09
N ILE A 205 4.07 -7.27 -15.38
CA ILE A 205 5.30 -8.06 -15.51
C ILE A 205 5.67 -8.74 -14.19
N PRO A 206 5.72 -8.06 -13.02
CA PRO A 206 5.96 -8.71 -11.75
C PRO A 206 4.98 -9.84 -11.42
N VAL A 207 3.68 -9.67 -11.71
CA VAL A 207 2.67 -10.73 -11.50
C VAL A 207 2.99 -11.94 -12.34
N ILE A 208 3.25 -11.77 -13.65
CA ILE A 208 3.57 -12.87 -14.57
C ILE A 208 4.83 -13.60 -14.11
N LEU A 209 5.91 -12.87 -13.82
CA LEU A 209 7.18 -13.44 -13.36
C LEU A 209 7.02 -14.20 -12.05
N ALA A 210 6.32 -13.62 -11.08
CA ALA A 210 6.04 -14.24 -9.80
C ALA A 210 5.28 -15.56 -9.94
N GLN A 211 4.24 -15.60 -10.78
CA GLN A 211 3.41 -16.79 -10.97
C GLN A 211 4.15 -17.89 -11.76
N ILE A 212 4.96 -17.53 -12.75
CA ILE A 212 5.83 -18.48 -13.45
C ILE A 212 6.83 -19.07 -12.47
N TRP A 213 7.50 -18.24 -11.70
CA TRP A 213 8.49 -18.68 -10.70
C TRP A 213 7.88 -19.55 -9.60
N ARG A 214 6.71 -19.15 -9.09
CA ARG A 214 5.91 -19.97 -8.17
C ARG A 214 5.62 -21.35 -8.73
N LYS A 215 5.13 -21.43 -9.97
CA LYS A 215 4.83 -22.71 -10.63
C LYS A 215 6.07 -23.60 -10.77
N ILE A 216 7.21 -23.04 -11.15
CA ILE A 216 8.48 -23.75 -11.25
C ILE A 216 8.93 -24.30 -9.91
N LEU A 217 8.87 -23.49 -8.85
CA LEU A 217 9.32 -23.91 -7.52
C LEU A 217 8.39 -24.97 -6.91
N LEU A 218 7.09 -24.83 -7.05
CA LEU A 218 6.13 -25.84 -6.60
C LEU A 218 6.28 -27.16 -7.37
N GLY A 219 6.67 -27.12 -8.65
CA GLY A 219 7.04 -28.30 -9.43
C GLY A 219 8.29 -29.02 -8.92
N ARG A 220 9.17 -28.32 -8.17
CA ARG A 220 10.34 -28.90 -7.47
C ARG A 220 10.02 -29.39 -6.06
N GLY A 221 8.82 -29.09 -5.55
CA GLY A 221 8.32 -29.47 -4.25
C GLY A 221 8.15 -28.30 -3.28
N GLN A 222 7.30 -28.51 -2.29
CA GLN A 222 6.96 -27.46 -1.30
C GLN A 222 8.20 -26.98 -0.50
N ALA A 223 9.12 -27.89 -0.17
CA ALA A 223 10.34 -27.53 0.55
C ALA A 223 11.23 -26.55 -0.23
N ALA A 224 11.32 -26.72 -1.56
CA ALA A 224 12.07 -25.78 -2.42
C ALA A 224 11.40 -24.40 -2.47
N PHE A 225 10.07 -24.36 -2.51
CA PHE A 225 9.31 -23.12 -2.46
C PHE A 225 9.53 -22.40 -1.13
N ASP A 226 9.39 -23.09 0.01
CA ASP A 226 9.50 -22.50 1.35
C ASP A 226 10.93 -21.99 1.62
N ALA A 227 11.96 -22.74 1.22
CA ALA A 227 13.36 -22.31 1.32
C ALA A 227 13.63 -21.04 0.51
N THR A 228 13.14 -20.99 -0.73
CA THR A 228 13.29 -19.80 -1.59
C THR A 228 12.54 -18.61 -1.00
N MET A 229 11.33 -18.82 -0.49
CA MET A 229 10.52 -17.76 0.13
C MET A 229 11.16 -17.19 1.39
N ALA A 230 11.85 -18.00 2.18
CA ALA A 230 12.59 -17.54 3.36
C ALA A 230 13.75 -16.58 2.96
N GLN A 231 14.51 -16.91 1.91
CA GLN A 231 15.58 -16.06 1.40
C GLN A 231 15.06 -14.77 0.76
N LEU A 232 14.04 -14.89 -0.10
CA LEU A 232 13.42 -13.76 -0.77
C LEU A 232 12.73 -12.81 0.22
N GLY A 233 12.23 -13.31 1.34
CA GLY A 233 11.66 -12.48 2.40
C GLY A 233 12.65 -11.47 2.97
N HIS A 234 13.89 -11.86 3.19
CA HIS A 234 14.95 -10.95 3.63
C HIS A 234 15.31 -9.94 2.54
N ALA A 235 15.43 -10.40 1.28
CA ALA A 235 15.71 -9.52 0.15
C ALA A 235 14.59 -8.48 -0.04
N SER A 236 13.32 -8.87 0.12
CA SER A 236 12.16 -7.98 0.04
C SER A 236 12.22 -6.88 1.12
N ILE A 237 12.56 -7.23 2.35
CA ILE A 237 12.71 -6.25 3.43
C ILE A 237 13.86 -5.27 3.13
N LEU A 238 15.01 -5.77 2.69
CA LEU A 238 16.14 -4.93 2.33
C LEU A 238 15.79 -4.00 1.15
N ALA A 239 15.09 -4.51 0.14
CA ALA A 239 14.63 -3.71 -0.99
C ALA A 239 13.65 -2.62 -0.54
N LEU A 240 12.73 -2.93 0.38
CA LEU A 240 11.82 -1.94 0.97
C LEU A 240 12.60 -0.81 1.66
N LEU A 241 13.54 -1.16 2.55
CA LEU A 241 14.36 -0.17 3.26
C LEU A 241 15.22 0.66 2.30
N ALA A 242 15.84 0.01 1.30
CA ALA A 242 16.61 0.71 0.28
C ALA A 242 15.74 1.66 -0.57
N THR A 243 14.53 1.24 -0.92
CA THR A 243 13.55 2.09 -1.62
C THR A 243 13.20 3.31 -0.77
N LEU A 244 12.92 3.14 0.52
CA LEU A 244 12.64 4.25 1.43
C LEU A 244 13.82 5.22 1.49
N VAL A 245 15.04 4.73 1.71
CA VAL A 245 16.25 5.57 1.73
C VAL A 245 16.39 6.34 0.42
N LEU A 246 16.21 5.68 -0.72
CA LEU A 246 16.34 6.29 -2.04
C LEU A 246 15.29 7.40 -2.26
N LEU A 247 14.03 7.13 -1.92
CA LEU A 247 12.94 8.09 -2.06
C LEU A 247 13.15 9.33 -1.18
N PHE A 248 13.56 9.12 0.07
CA PHE A 248 13.85 10.23 0.98
C PHE A 248 15.13 10.97 0.61
N ALA A 249 16.11 10.31 -0.02
CA ALA A 249 17.28 10.99 -0.55
C ALA A 249 16.92 11.90 -1.74
N PHE A 250 16.04 11.47 -2.62
CA PHE A 250 15.56 12.29 -3.74
C PHE A 250 14.74 13.51 -3.30
N GLN A 251 13.94 13.37 -2.25
CA GLN A 251 13.03 14.41 -1.76
C GLN A 251 13.55 15.14 -0.51
N GLY A 252 14.75 14.81 -0.03
CA GLY A 252 15.29 15.29 1.23
C GLY A 252 15.39 16.81 1.32
N GLU A 253 15.78 17.47 0.23
CA GLU A 253 15.85 18.95 0.18
C GLU A 253 14.45 19.57 0.31
N ALA A 254 13.46 19.07 -0.42
CA ALA A 254 12.08 19.55 -0.34
C ALA A 254 11.49 19.33 1.07
N ILE A 255 11.78 18.17 1.68
CA ILE A 255 11.30 17.82 3.03
C ILE A 255 11.82 18.82 4.09
N ILE A 256 13.09 19.20 4.01
CA ILE A 256 13.68 20.11 5.00
C ILE A 256 13.29 21.56 4.74
N ARG A 257 13.27 21.96 3.46
CA ARG A 257 13.00 23.37 3.09
C ARG A 257 11.52 23.73 3.10
N GLN A 258 10.64 22.76 3.01
CA GLN A 258 9.20 23.00 2.86
C GLN A 258 8.34 22.24 3.89
N PRO A 259 8.62 22.34 5.21
CA PRO A 259 7.90 21.58 6.23
C PRO A 259 6.41 21.94 6.29
N LEU A 260 6.04 23.18 5.95
CA LEU A 260 4.65 23.59 5.89
C LEU A 260 3.89 22.82 4.78
N ILE A 261 4.48 22.68 3.60
CA ILE A 261 3.85 21.95 2.49
C ILE A 261 3.60 20.49 2.88
N ILE A 262 4.58 19.85 3.55
CA ILE A 262 4.45 18.49 4.05
C ILE A 262 3.29 18.39 5.04
N ALA A 263 3.22 19.31 6.01
CA ALA A 263 2.13 19.34 6.97
C ALA A 263 0.75 19.53 6.31
N LEU A 264 0.66 20.40 5.30
CA LEU A 264 -0.58 20.63 4.56
C LEU A 264 -0.99 19.41 3.72
N LEU A 265 -0.04 18.75 3.05
CA LEU A 265 -0.29 17.50 2.30
C LEU A 265 -0.68 16.34 3.22
N ALA A 266 -0.17 16.33 4.45
CA ALA A 266 -0.50 15.32 5.44
C ALA A 266 -1.99 15.32 5.83
N VAL A 267 -2.64 16.48 5.84
CA VAL A 267 -4.03 16.62 6.31
C VAL A 267 -5.02 15.77 5.51
N PRO A 268 -5.13 15.89 4.17
CA PRO A 268 -6.05 15.06 3.39
C PRO A 268 -5.71 13.56 3.50
N ILE A 269 -4.43 13.19 3.60
CA ILE A 269 -4.00 11.80 3.77
C ILE A 269 -4.49 11.24 5.10
N LEU A 270 -4.32 11.97 6.20
CA LEU A 270 -4.79 11.58 7.53
C LEU A 270 -6.30 11.39 7.56
N ILE A 271 -7.04 12.35 7.03
CA ILE A 271 -8.50 12.28 6.96
C ILE A 271 -8.93 11.03 6.17
N GLN A 272 -8.32 10.80 5.02
CA GLN A 272 -8.62 9.66 4.17
C GLN A 272 -8.36 8.32 4.86
N VAL A 273 -7.22 8.16 5.53
CA VAL A 273 -6.84 6.91 6.24
C VAL A 273 -7.87 6.60 7.33
N PHE A 274 -8.18 7.56 8.20
CA PHE A 274 -9.14 7.35 9.27
C PHE A 274 -10.57 7.15 8.75
N PHE A 275 -10.99 7.91 7.76
CA PHE A 275 -12.32 7.78 7.15
C PHE A 275 -12.53 6.40 6.52
N ASN A 276 -11.62 5.96 5.66
CA ASN A 276 -11.75 4.67 4.99
C ASN A 276 -11.63 3.49 5.95
N SER A 277 -10.72 3.58 6.94
CA SER A 277 -10.62 2.57 7.99
C SER A 277 -11.91 2.44 8.80
N ALA A 278 -12.44 3.56 9.28
CA ALA A 278 -13.67 3.60 10.05
C ALA A 278 -14.87 3.09 9.24
N LEU A 279 -14.96 3.50 7.98
CA LEU A 279 -16.02 3.09 7.06
C LEU A 279 -15.98 1.57 6.81
N ALA A 280 -14.82 1.01 6.46
CA ALA A 280 -14.66 -0.41 6.23
C ALA A 280 -14.97 -1.23 7.48
N TYR A 281 -14.49 -0.80 8.65
CA TYR A 281 -14.74 -1.44 9.93
C TYR A 281 -16.23 -1.42 10.31
N TRP A 282 -16.88 -0.28 10.17
CA TRP A 282 -18.29 -0.10 10.45
C TRP A 282 -19.19 -0.89 9.49
N LEU A 283 -18.89 -0.87 8.18
CA LEU A 283 -19.63 -1.64 7.18
C LEU A 283 -19.53 -3.14 7.45
N ASN A 284 -18.36 -3.67 7.79
CA ASN A 284 -18.18 -5.08 8.15
C ASN A 284 -19.05 -5.46 9.37
N ARG A 285 -19.12 -4.59 10.39
CA ARG A 285 -20.01 -4.77 11.53
C ARG A 285 -21.48 -4.78 11.10
N LYS A 286 -21.86 -3.91 10.16
CA LYS A 286 -23.23 -3.82 9.62
C LYS A 286 -23.65 -5.07 8.85
N VAL A 287 -22.74 -5.67 8.07
CA VAL A 287 -23.05 -6.89 7.31
C VAL A 287 -22.86 -8.18 8.13
N GLY A 288 -22.47 -8.08 9.40
CA GLY A 288 -22.39 -9.19 10.33
C GLY A 288 -21.11 -10.02 10.24
N GLU A 289 -20.03 -9.47 9.70
CA GLU A 289 -18.73 -10.16 9.66
C GLU A 289 -18.04 -10.17 11.02
N LYS A 290 -17.23 -11.19 11.26
CA LYS A 290 -16.45 -11.33 12.48
C LYS A 290 -15.39 -10.24 12.61
N HIS A 291 -14.99 -9.92 13.85
CA HIS A 291 -13.92 -8.96 14.11
C HIS A 291 -12.61 -9.33 13.39
N SER A 292 -12.27 -10.62 13.30
CA SER A 292 -11.09 -11.11 12.59
C SER A 292 -11.09 -10.84 11.08
N VAL A 293 -12.26 -10.61 10.48
CA VAL A 293 -12.44 -10.18 9.07
C VAL A 293 -12.46 -8.66 8.97
N ALA A 294 -13.15 -8.00 9.88
CA ALA A 294 -13.30 -6.55 9.88
C ALA A 294 -11.97 -5.81 10.11
N CYS A 295 -11.08 -6.38 10.94
CA CYS A 295 -9.78 -5.76 11.21
C CYS A 295 -8.90 -5.65 9.97
N PRO A 296 -8.56 -6.74 9.26
CA PRO A 296 -7.80 -6.62 8.03
C PRO A 296 -8.53 -5.78 6.98
N SER A 297 -9.86 -5.87 6.87
CA SER A 297 -10.64 -5.04 5.96
C SER A 297 -10.46 -3.54 6.23
N ALA A 298 -10.51 -3.12 7.50
CA ALA A 298 -10.30 -1.72 7.91
C ALA A 298 -8.89 -1.22 7.57
N LEU A 299 -7.88 -2.07 7.77
CA LEU A 299 -6.49 -1.72 7.50
C LEU A 299 -6.16 -1.74 6.01
N ILE A 300 -6.72 -2.68 5.25
CA ILE A 300 -6.60 -2.72 3.79
C ILE A 300 -7.28 -1.49 3.17
N GLY A 301 -8.48 -1.13 3.64
CA GLY A 301 -9.21 0.05 3.18
C GLY A 301 -8.49 1.37 3.46
N ALA A 302 -7.67 1.42 4.51
CA ALA A 302 -6.90 2.59 4.90
C ALA A 302 -5.55 2.69 4.19
N SER A 303 -4.89 1.57 3.92
CA SER A 303 -3.51 1.51 3.43
C SER A 303 -3.41 1.79 1.94
N ASN A 304 -2.33 2.46 1.54
CA ASN A 304 -2.03 2.84 0.15
C ASN A 304 -0.82 2.07 -0.37
N PHE A 305 -0.79 1.79 -1.66
CA PHE A 305 0.36 1.18 -2.31
C PHE A 305 1.34 2.29 -2.74
N PHE A 306 2.04 2.83 -1.76
CA PHE A 306 2.90 3.99 -1.97
C PHE A 306 4.05 3.71 -2.95
N GLU A 307 4.55 2.49 -3.02
CA GLU A 307 5.65 2.13 -3.92
C GLU A 307 5.24 2.32 -5.39
N LEU A 308 4.05 1.85 -5.74
CA LEU A 308 3.50 2.07 -7.08
C LEU A 308 3.17 3.55 -7.29
N ALA A 309 2.59 4.22 -6.29
CA ALA A 309 2.22 5.61 -6.38
C ALA A 309 3.43 6.52 -6.62
N VAL A 310 4.52 6.31 -5.88
CA VAL A 310 5.78 7.07 -6.05
C VAL A 310 6.38 6.79 -7.42
N ALA A 311 6.45 5.52 -7.83
CA ALA A 311 7.00 5.15 -9.14
C ALA A 311 6.20 5.78 -10.28
N ALA A 312 4.86 5.73 -10.20
CA ALA A 312 3.99 6.36 -11.18
C ALA A 312 4.09 7.89 -11.15
N ALA A 313 4.15 8.51 -9.96
CA ALA A 313 4.32 9.96 -9.83
C ALA A 313 5.63 10.44 -10.45
N ILE A 314 6.72 9.73 -10.21
CA ILE A 314 8.02 10.03 -10.82
C ILE A 314 7.97 9.86 -12.34
N ALA A 315 7.41 8.76 -12.82
CA ALA A 315 7.32 8.48 -14.25
C ALA A 315 6.42 9.49 -15.01
N LEU A 316 5.33 9.93 -14.39
CA LEU A 316 4.36 10.84 -15.01
C LEU A 316 4.74 12.31 -14.88
N PHE A 317 5.34 12.71 -13.77
CA PHE A 317 5.56 14.12 -13.42
C PHE A 317 7.01 14.47 -13.10
N GLY A 318 7.89 13.49 -13.03
CA GLY A 318 9.31 13.65 -12.72
C GLY A 318 9.64 13.66 -11.22
N PHE A 319 10.92 13.49 -10.90
CA PHE A 319 11.44 13.37 -9.52
C PHE A 319 11.19 14.59 -8.65
N GLN A 320 11.30 15.79 -9.20
CA GLN A 320 11.16 17.06 -8.47
C GLN A 320 9.73 17.57 -8.44
N SER A 321 8.78 16.76 -8.87
CA SER A 321 7.37 17.15 -8.93
C SER A 321 6.71 17.18 -7.55
N GLY A 322 5.70 18.04 -7.41
CA GLY A 322 4.81 18.00 -6.25
C GLY A 322 4.07 16.67 -6.11
N ALA A 323 3.84 15.94 -7.22
CA ALA A 323 3.24 14.61 -7.19
C ALA A 323 4.16 13.59 -6.50
N ALA A 324 5.44 13.57 -6.85
CA ALA A 324 6.42 12.73 -6.17
C ALA A 324 6.51 13.09 -4.67
N LEU A 325 6.55 14.39 -4.32
CA LEU A 325 6.56 14.84 -2.93
C LEU A 325 5.30 14.38 -2.18
N ALA A 326 4.11 14.56 -2.74
CA ALA A 326 2.86 14.16 -2.09
C ALA A 326 2.80 12.65 -1.80
N THR A 327 3.28 11.82 -2.73
CA THR A 327 3.35 10.38 -2.52
C THR A 327 4.36 9.98 -1.44
N VAL A 328 5.51 10.65 -1.36
CA VAL A 328 6.52 10.43 -0.29
C VAL A 328 6.00 10.90 1.07
N VAL A 329 5.23 12.00 1.14
CA VAL A 329 4.52 12.40 2.38
C VAL A 329 3.55 11.30 2.82
N GLY A 330 2.88 10.63 1.88
CA GLY A 330 2.06 9.45 2.16
C GLY A 330 2.83 8.36 2.91
N VAL A 331 4.03 8.02 2.44
CA VAL A 331 4.91 7.04 3.10
C VAL A 331 5.27 7.47 4.53
N LEU A 332 5.61 8.74 4.71
CA LEU A 332 6.02 9.30 5.98
C LEU A 332 4.91 9.18 7.04
N ILE A 333 3.66 9.32 6.61
CA ILE A 333 2.49 9.31 7.48
C ILE A 333 1.95 7.91 7.68
N GLU A 334 1.94 7.09 6.63
CA GLU A 334 1.20 5.82 6.62
C GLU A 334 1.60 4.91 7.77
N VAL A 335 2.89 4.64 7.97
CA VAL A 335 3.32 3.66 8.97
C VAL A 335 2.93 4.06 10.41
N PRO A 336 3.20 5.28 10.91
CA PRO A 336 2.78 5.70 12.24
C PRO A 336 1.26 5.68 12.42
N VAL A 337 0.53 6.13 11.41
CA VAL A 337 -0.93 6.22 11.46
C VAL A 337 -1.58 4.84 11.41
N MET A 338 -1.07 3.93 10.58
CA MET A 338 -1.57 2.55 10.53
C MET A 338 -1.38 1.83 11.86
N LEU A 339 -0.28 2.05 12.57
CA LEU A 339 -0.10 1.51 13.94
C LEU A 339 -1.12 2.09 14.93
N LEU A 340 -1.49 3.36 14.77
CA LEU A 340 -2.57 3.96 15.56
C LEU A 340 -3.92 3.31 15.21
N VAL A 341 -4.21 3.08 13.94
CA VAL A 341 -5.42 2.35 13.49
C VAL A 341 -5.44 0.94 14.06
N VAL A 342 -4.33 0.19 14.03
CA VAL A 342 -4.20 -1.13 14.67
C VAL A 342 -4.59 -1.06 16.15
N LYS A 343 -4.10 -0.05 16.88
CA LYS A 343 -4.41 0.13 18.30
C LYS A 343 -5.89 0.44 18.54
N ILE A 344 -6.49 1.28 17.69
CA ILE A 344 -7.92 1.63 17.77
C ILE A 344 -8.78 0.39 17.52
N VAL A 345 -8.52 -0.34 16.44
CA VAL A 345 -9.26 -1.53 16.04
C VAL A 345 -9.18 -2.62 17.12
N ASN A 346 -7.98 -2.86 17.69
CA ASN A 346 -7.82 -3.84 18.78
C ASN A 346 -8.56 -3.43 20.06
N ARG A 347 -8.56 -2.13 20.41
CA ARG A 347 -9.28 -1.64 21.60
C ARG A 347 -10.78 -1.64 21.43
N SER A 348 -11.28 -1.49 20.20
CA SER A 348 -12.72 -1.46 19.89
C SER A 348 -13.35 -2.84 19.72
N LYS A 349 -12.60 -3.93 19.92
CA LYS A 349 -13.07 -5.31 19.75
C LYS A 349 -14.35 -5.60 20.55
N GLY A 350 -14.39 -5.23 21.83
CA GLY A 350 -15.57 -5.45 22.69
C GLY A 350 -16.81 -4.72 22.16
N TRP A 351 -16.66 -3.47 21.74
CA TRP A 351 -17.73 -2.71 21.10
C TRP A 351 -18.20 -3.36 19.79
N TYR A 352 -17.25 -3.86 18.98
CA TYR A 352 -17.56 -4.51 17.73
C TYR A 352 -18.39 -5.78 17.93
N GLU A 353 -17.93 -6.68 18.83
CA GLU A 353 -18.57 -7.99 19.11
C GLU A 353 -19.92 -7.84 19.82
N ALA A 354 -20.08 -6.89 20.75
CA ALA A 354 -21.36 -6.59 21.37
C ALA A 354 -22.46 -6.21 20.35
N GLY A 355 -22.12 -5.57 19.25
CA GLY A 355 -23.09 -5.25 18.22
C GLY A 355 -23.41 -6.38 17.24
N LEU A 356 -22.67 -7.49 17.29
CA LEU A 356 -22.99 -8.72 16.55
C LEU A 356 -23.92 -9.61 17.37
N SER A 357 -23.75 -9.67 18.69
CA SER A 357 -24.58 -10.49 19.61
C SER A 357 -26.00 -9.92 19.80
N SER A 358 -26.21 -8.65 19.47
CA SER A 358 -27.53 -7.99 19.56
C SER A 358 -28.39 -8.14 18.29
N ARG A 359 -27.95 -8.90 17.32
CA ARG A 359 -28.64 -9.24 16.07
C ARG A 359 -28.95 -10.72 15.99
#